data_832b11a4eedb86f899868574af77a5c7
#
_entry.id   832b11a4eedb86f899868574af77a5c7
#
_cell.length_a   1.000
_cell.length_b   1.000
_cell.length_c   1.000
_cell.angle_alpha   90.00
_cell.angle_beta   90.00
_cell.angle_gamma   90.00
#
_symmetry.space_group_name_H-M   'P 1'
#
loop_
_entity.id
_entity.type
_entity.pdbx_description
1 polymer ?
#
loop_
_entity_poly.entity_id
_entity_poly.type
_entity_poly.pdbx_seq_one_letter_code
_entity_poly.pdbx_strand_id
1 'polypeptide(L)'
;LAGAFTRAVCPHLRTGAKLRFMQAGATHEAIEVGSRTPDNSPVPELGPGEVGYLIAGIKDVGEARSGETVTEASNPAEEPLDGYREPKPMVFCGLYPVEGDDFEDLRDSLLKMRLNDSSFSYEPETSGALGFGFRCGFLGLLHMEIIRERLEREFDLSLIATAPSVEYEVTTTAGVDLRVDNPADLPDPASVEEIREPMLACSIITPSDYVGTLMELCQGRRGELTRMEYLSPERVDLHYRLPLAEVVID
;
A
#
# COMPACT_ATOMS: atom_id res chain seq x y z
N LEU A 1 13.21 -15.64 -8.93
CA LEU A 1 13.97 -15.52 -7.67
C LEU A 1 13.50 -14.22 -6.99
N ALA A 2 12.65 -14.34 -5.98
CA ALA A 2 12.24 -13.18 -5.19
C ALA A 2 13.36 -12.82 -4.22
N GLY A 3 13.84 -11.58 -4.28
CA GLY A 3 14.79 -10.99 -3.34
C GLY A 3 14.04 -10.03 -2.42
N ALA A 4 14.19 -10.18 -1.13
CA ALA A 4 13.62 -9.27 -0.14
C ALA A 4 14.70 -8.47 0.56
N PHE A 5 14.47 -7.16 0.76
CA PHE A 5 15.29 -6.37 1.67
C PHE A 5 14.90 -6.69 3.10
N THR A 6 15.90 -6.98 3.93
CA THR A 6 15.68 -7.36 5.32
C THR A 6 16.66 -6.63 6.24
N ARG A 7 16.21 -6.34 7.45
CA ARG A 7 17.07 -5.94 8.55
C ARG A 7 17.22 -7.13 9.50
N ALA A 8 18.44 -7.59 9.68
CA ALA A 8 18.73 -8.69 10.59
C ALA A 8 18.56 -8.24 12.05
N VAL A 9 17.69 -8.94 12.78
CA VAL A 9 17.48 -8.76 14.23
C VAL A 9 17.91 -10.01 15.00
N CYS A 10 17.92 -11.18 14.32
CA CYS A 10 18.48 -12.42 14.86
C CYS A 10 20.02 -12.40 14.94
N PRO A 11 20.64 -13.32 15.70
CA PRO A 11 22.08 -13.31 15.85
C PRO A 11 22.82 -13.38 14.52
N HIS A 12 22.34 -14.13 13.52
CA HIS A 12 22.97 -14.21 12.20
C HIS A 12 22.01 -14.79 11.17
N LEU A 13 21.95 -14.18 9.99
CA LEU A 13 21.25 -14.71 8.82
C LEU A 13 22.30 -15.22 7.83
N ARG A 14 22.33 -16.54 7.58
CA ARG A 14 23.39 -17.19 6.78
C ARG A 14 22.85 -17.83 5.51
N THR A 15 23.68 -17.88 4.50
CA THR A 15 23.41 -18.70 3.30
C THR A 15 23.31 -20.18 3.69
N GLY A 16 22.33 -20.91 3.13
CA GLY A 16 22.02 -22.30 3.43
C GLY A 16 21.18 -22.53 4.69
N ALA A 17 20.87 -21.48 5.47
CA ALA A 17 19.99 -21.62 6.63
C ALA A 17 18.53 -21.84 6.21
N LYS A 18 17.79 -22.69 6.92
CA LYS A 18 16.34 -22.80 6.80
C LYS A 18 15.69 -21.65 7.56
N LEU A 19 14.92 -20.86 6.86
CA LEU A 19 14.25 -19.67 7.37
C LEU A 19 12.75 -19.89 7.44
N ARG A 20 12.14 -19.42 8.52
CA ARG A 20 10.70 -19.38 8.73
C ARG A 20 10.21 -17.95 8.58
N PHE A 21 9.22 -17.76 7.74
CA PHE A 21 8.45 -16.54 7.56
C PHE A 21 7.26 -16.62 8.53
N MET A 22 7.25 -15.77 9.54
CA MET A 22 6.40 -15.98 10.72
C MET A 22 4.92 -15.73 10.45
N GLN A 23 4.59 -14.69 9.68
CA GLN A 23 3.20 -14.35 9.36
C GLN A 23 2.64 -15.26 8.26
N ALA A 24 3.43 -15.56 7.23
CA ALA A 24 3.05 -16.46 6.15
C ALA A 24 3.08 -17.94 6.58
N GLY A 25 3.80 -18.28 7.65
CA GLY A 25 3.98 -19.66 8.11
C GLY A 25 4.86 -20.53 7.18
N ALA A 26 5.42 -19.95 6.13
CA ALA A 26 6.22 -20.63 5.13
C ALA A 26 7.66 -20.85 5.61
N THR A 27 8.34 -21.88 5.04
CA THR A 27 9.75 -22.15 5.34
C THR A 27 10.52 -22.32 4.05
N HIS A 28 11.60 -21.56 3.90
CA HIS A 28 12.46 -21.57 2.72
C HIS A 28 13.92 -21.64 3.11
N GLU A 29 14.77 -22.09 2.18
CA GLU A 29 16.23 -22.06 2.35
C GLU A 29 16.79 -20.74 1.82
N ALA A 30 17.68 -20.10 2.57
CA ALA A 30 18.43 -18.94 2.14
C ALA A 30 19.44 -19.37 1.06
N ILE A 31 19.20 -19.03 -0.18
CA ILE A 31 20.10 -19.33 -1.30
C ILE A 31 21.31 -18.39 -1.24
N GLU A 32 21.04 -17.10 -0.98
CA GLU A 32 22.05 -16.06 -0.90
C GLU A 32 21.61 -14.98 0.09
N VAL A 33 22.54 -14.43 0.82
CA VAL A 33 22.39 -13.21 1.63
C VAL A 33 23.47 -12.22 1.22
N GLY A 34 23.18 -10.93 1.29
CA GLY A 34 24.16 -9.92 0.89
C GLY A 34 23.78 -8.51 1.30
N SER A 35 24.74 -7.60 1.12
CA SER A 35 24.53 -6.16 1.25
C SER A 35 24.37 -5.50 -0.15
N ARG A 36 23.86 -4.27 -0.18
CA ARG A 36 23.70 -3.51 -1.42
C ARG A 36 24.38 -2.15 -1.30
N THR A 37 25.46 -1.94 -2.10
CA THR A 37 26.32 -0.74 -2.03
C THR A 37 26.97 -0.37 -3.38
N PRO A 38 26.34 0.27 -4.34
CA PRO A 38 24.94 0.22 -4.78
C PRO A 38 24.54 -1.13 -5.36
N ASP A 39 25.52 -1.92 -5.81
CA ASP A 39 25.31 -3.25 -6.39
C ASP A 39 25.13 -4.32 -5.30
N ASN A 40 24.52 -5.43 -5.68
CA ASN A 40 24.38 -6.57 -4.80
C ASN A 40 25.77 -7.19 -4.54
N SER A 41 26.15 -7.27 -3.27
CA SER A 41 27.40 -7.89 -2.81
C SER A 41 27.07 -9.05 -1.87
N PRO A 42 27.23 -10.32 -2.30
CA PRO A 42 27.02 -11.47 -1.43
C PRO A 42 27.94 -11.44 -0.22
N VAL A 43 27.40 -11.76 0.94
CA VAL A 43 28.16 -11.91 2.20
C VAL A 43 27.85 -13.27 2.81
N PRO A 44 28.76 -13.85 3.62
CA PRO A 44 28.54 -15.15 4.25
C PRO A 44 27.38 -15.10 5.25
N GLU A 45 27.18 -13.96 5.90
CA GLU A 45 26.12 -13.74 6.88
C GLU A 45 25.78 -12.25 7.03
N LEU A 46 24.55 -11.97 7.48
CA LEU A 46 24.13 -10.66 7.98
C LEU A 46 24.01 -10.74 9.51
N GLY A 47 24.71 -9.84 10.20
CA GLY A 47 24.71 -9.75 11.66
C GLY A 47 23.56 -8.87 12.20
N PRO A 48 23.42 -8.80 13.54
CA PRO A 48 22.39 -8.00 14.19
C PRO A 48 22.48 -6.51 13.82
N GLY A 49 21.37 -5.94 13.37
CA GLY A 49 21.27 -4.53 12.97
C GLY A 49 21.75 -4.23 11.56
N GLU A 50 22.35 -5.18 10.85
CA GLU A 50 22.72 -5.02 9.45
C GLU A 50 21.49 -5.06 8.55
N VAL A 51 21.54 -4.27 7.48
CA VAL A 51 20.52 -4.21 6.42
C VAL A 51 21.10 -4.82 5.17
N GLY A 52 20.34 -5.72 4.55
CA GLY A 52 20.78 -6.39 3.36
C GLY A 52 19.64 -7.00 2.56
N TYR A 53 19.97 -7.87 1.63
CA TYR A 53 19.02 -8.64 0.86
C TYR A 53 19.12 -10.13 1.15
N LEU A 54 17.99 -10.80 0.98
CA LEU A 54 17.84 -12.24 1.08
C LEU A 54 17.24 -12.78 -0.21
N ILE A 55 17.89 -13.77 -0.81
CA ILE A 55 17.36 -14.56 -1.91
C ILE A 55 17.00 -15.94 -1.38
N ALA A 56 15.74 -16.31 -1.51
CA ALA A 56 15.24 -17.63 -1.14
C ALA A 56 14.42 -18.23 -2.30
N GLY A 57 14.18 -19.52 -2.26
CA GLY A 57 13.42 -20.25 -3.28
C GLY A 57 11.91 -20.02 -3.23
N ILE A 58 11.47 -18.80 -2.94
CA ILE A 58 10.07 -18.42 -2.80
C ILE A 58 9.43 -18.38 -4.19
N LYS A 59 8.33 -19.09 -4.36
CA LYS A 59 7.58 -19.17 -5.62
C LYS A 59 6.32 -18.30 -5.58
N ASP A 60 5.74 -18.10 -4.42
CA ASP A 60 4.59 -17.24 -4.20
C ASP A 60 5.00 -15.99 -3.43
N VAL A 61 4.77 -14.81 -4.03
CA VAL A 61 5.07 -13.52 -3.40
C VAL A 61 4.25 -13.30 -2.12
N GLY A 62 3.09 -13.93 -2.01
CA GLY A 62 2.28 -13.92 -0.79
C GLY A 62 3.00 -14.49 0.44
N GLU A 63 4.07 -15.30 0.24
CA GLU A 63 4.88 -15.87 1.32
C GLU A 63 6.03 -14.96 1.80
N ALA A 64 6.24 -13.81 1.13
CA ALA A 64 7.30 -12.85 1.48
C ALA A 64 6.78 -11.41 1.33
N ARG A 65 5.76 -11.08 2.11
CA ARG A 65 5.13 -9.76 2.08
C ARG A 65 6.00 -8.71 2.76
N SER A 66 5.78 -7.46 2.41
CA SER A 66 6.39 -6.34 3.14
C SER A 66 5.92 -6.34 4.60
N GLY A 67 6.85 -6.18 5.53
CA GLY A 67 6.57 -6.27 6.97
C GLY A 67 6.65 -7.68 7.56
N GLU A 68 7.02 -8.70 6.76
CA GLU A 68 7.20 -10.08 7.23
C GLU A 68 8.39 -10.19 8.19
N THR A 69 8.25 -10.96 9.25
CA THR A 69 9.34 -11.32 10.15
C THR A 69 9.93 -12.66 9.74
N VAL A 70 11.23 -12.64 9.42
CA VAL A 70 11.98 -13.84 9.03
C VAL A 70 12.90 -14.26 10.17
N THR A 71 12.82 -15.53 10.56
CA THR A 71 13.64 -16.12 11.63
C THR A 71 14.25 -17.44 11.18
N GLU A 72 15.29 -17.89 11.88
CA GLU A 72 15.87 -19.21 11.63
C GLU A 72 14.91 -20.31 12.10
N ALA A 73 14.62 -21.29 11.23
CA ALA A 73 13.66 -22.35 11.53
C ALA A 73 14.12 -23.29 12.66
N SER A 74 15.44 -23.40 12.88
CA SER A 74 16.04 -24.23 13.94
C SER A 74 15.94 -23.60 15.33
N ASN A 75 15.87 -22.27 15.38
CA ASN A 75 15.74 -21.50 16.62
C ASN A 75 14.84 -20.28 16.35
N PRO A 76 13.53 -20.50 16.15
CA PRO A 76 12.63 -19.42 15.76
C PRO A 76 12.41 -18.41 16.88
N ALA A 77 12.20 -17.16 16.50
CA ALA A 77 11.72 -16.14 17.43
C ALA A 77 10.32 -16.54 17.95
N GLU A 78 10.03 -16.21 19.21
CA GLU A 78 8.73 -16.51 19.82
C GLU A 78 7.62 -15.66 19.24
N GLU A 79 7.90 -14.37 18.96
CA GLU A 79 6.94 -13.40 18.44
C GLU A 79 7.50 -12.63 17.23
N PRO A 80 6.64 -12.20 16.28
CA PRO A 80 7.05 -11.30 15.20
C PRO A 80 7.53 -9.96 15.77
N LEU A 81 8.40 -9.27 15.01
CA LEU A 81 8.84 -7.93 15.37
C LEU A 81 7.70 -6.94 15.38
N ASP A 82 7.58 -6.17 16.47
CA ASP A 82 6.61 -5.10 16.58
C ASP A 82 6.87 -3.95 15.60
N GLY A 83 5.79 -3.26 15.20
CA GLY A 83 5.85 -2.06 14.37
C GLY A 83 5.91 -2.32 12.86
N TYR A 84 6.12 -3.56 12.43
CA TYR A 84 6.05 -3.93 11.02
C TYR A 84 4.65 -4.45 10.69
N ARG A 85 3.94 -3.70 9.86
CA ARG A 85 2.58 -4.03 9.41
C ARG A 85 2.53 -4.09 7.90
N GLU A 86 1.69 -4.96 7.37
CA GLU A 86 1.38 -4.95 5.94
C GLU A 86 0.74 -3.61 5.58
N PRO A 87 1.27 -2.91 4.55
CA PRO A 87 0.67 -1.66 4.12
C PRO A 87 -0.74 -1.95 3.60
N LYS A 88 -1.71 -1.20 4.11
CA LYS A 88 -3.11 -1.30 3.66
C LYS A 88 -3.36 -0.32 2.54
N PRO A 89 -4.08 -0.71 1.49
CA PRO A 89 -4.55 0.22 0.47
C PRO A 89 -5.39 1.34 1.11
N MET A 90 -5.20 2.55 0.61
CA MET A 90 -5.94 3.74 1.05
C MET A 90 -6.75 4.36 -0.08
N VAL A 91 -6.39 4.09 -1.32
CA VAL A 91 -7.01 4.63 -2.53
C VAL A 91 -7.43 3.47 -3.41
N PHE A 92 -8.66 3.51 -3.88
CA PHE A 92 -9.24 2.46 -4.71
C PHE A 92 -9.74 3.05 -6.03
N CYS A 93 -9.49 2.35 -7.14
CA CYS A 93 -10.11 2.67 -8.42
C CYS A 93 -10.36 1.41 -9.24
N GLY A 94 -11.33 1.47 -10.15
CA GLY A 94 -11.52 0.45 -11.16
C GLY A 94 -10.57 0.68 -12.34
N LEU A 95 -9.91 -0.36 -12.79
CA LEU A 95 -9.11 -0.37 -14.02
C LEU A 95 -9.79 -1.28 -15.05
N TYR A 96 -10.14 -0.70 -16.19
CA TYR A 96 -10.84 -1.40 -17.27
C TYR A 96 -10.05 -1.28 -18.57
N PRO A 97 -9.90 -2.35 -19.35
CA PRO A 97 -9.32 -2.24 -20.68
C PRO A 97 -10.27 -1.48 -21.60
N VAL A 98 -9.72 -0.69 -22.51
CA VAL A 98 -10.52 0.01 -23.54
C VAL A 98 -11.19 -1.00 -24.46
N GLU A 99 -10.47 -2.04 -24.87
CA GLU A 99 -10.99 -3.15 -25.66
C GLU A 99 -11.32 -4.33 -24.73
N GLY A 100 -12.54 -4.84 -24.80
CA GLY A 100 -12.99 -5.92 -23.89
C GLY A 100 -12.20 -7.21 -24.01
N ASP A 101 -11.58 -7.45 -25.17
CA ASP A 101 -10.74 -8.63 -25.43
C ASP A 101 -9.42 -8.59 -24.64
N ASP A 102 -8.96 -7.41 -24.19
CA ASP A 102 -7.72 -7.23 -23.43
C ASP A 102 -7.89 -7.54 -21.92
N PHE A 103 -9.05 -8.00 -21.46
CA PHE A 103 -9.28 -8.32 -20.04
C PHE A 103 -8.32 -9.38 -19.51
N GLU A 104 -8.07 -10.43 -20.28
CA GLU A 104 -7.14 -11.50 -19.88
C GLU A 104 -5.70 -10.98 -19.84
N ASP A 105 -5.31 -10.12 -20.77
CA ASP A 105 -3.99 -9.50 -20.80
C ASP A 105 -3.79 -8.53 -19.62
N LEU A 106 -4.83 -7.79 -19.24
CA LEU A 106 -4.83 -6.97 -18.03
C LEU A 106 -4.66 -7.82 -16.78
N ARG A 107 -5.39 -8.94 -16.66
CA ARG A 107 -5.26 -9.87 -15.53
C ARG A 107 -3.83 -10.39 -15.39
N ASP A 108 -3.26 -10.87 -16.50
CA ASP A 108 -1.92 -11.43 -16.52
C ASP A 108 -0.84 -10.36 -16.22
N SER A 109 -1.08 -9.13 -16.66
CA SER A 109 -0.21 -7.99 -16.40
C SER A 109 -0.24 -7.58 -14.93
N LEU A 110 -1.43 -7.51 -14.31
CA LEU A 110 -1.58 -7.27 -12.88
C LEU A 110 -0.89 -8.35 -12.03
N LEU A 111 -1.00 -9.62 -12.45
CA LEU A 111 -0.31 -10.71 -11.78
C LEU A 111 1.21 -10.54 -11.85
N LYS A 112 1.76 -10.20 -13.03
CA LYS A 112 3.20 -9.93 -13.22
C LYS A 112 3.67 -8.72 -12.43
N MET A 113 2.87 -7.65 -12.40
CA MET A 113 3.15 -6.44 -11.60
C MET A 113 3.24 -6.76 -10.11
N ARG A 114 2.31 -7.57 -9.60
CA ARG A 114 2.28 -7.99 -8.19
C ARG A 114 3.52 -8.78 -7.77
N LEU A 115 4.23 -9.43 -8.71
CA LEU A 115 5.51 -10.08 -8.42
C LEU A 115 6.62 -9.07 -8.05
N ASN A 116 6.52 -7.84 -8.54
CA ASN A 116 7.48 -6.77 -8.27
C ASN A 116 7.01 -5.82 -7.16
N ASP A 117 5.70 -5.69 -7.01
CA ASP A 117 5.07 -4.81 -6.03
C ASP A 117 3.89 -5.51 -5.38
N SER A 118 4.09 -6.03 -4.17
CA SER A 118 3.05 -6.72 -3.40
C SER A 118 2.14 -5.75 -2.63
N SER A 119 2.36 -4.44 -2.71
CA SER A 119 1.66 -3.44 -1.91
C SER A 119 0.32 -3.00 -2.49
N PHE A 120 0.03 -3.32 -3.76
CA PHE A 120 -1.30 -3.11 -4.32
C PHE A 120 -2.13 -4.40 -4.31
N SER A 121 -3.45 -4.24 -4.17
CA SER A 121 -4.43 -5.31 -4.26
C SER A 121 -5.27 -5.15 -5.53
N TYR A 122 -5.81 -6.25 -6.04
CA TYR A 122 -6.79 -6.21 -7.11
C TYR A 122 -7.75 -7.39 -7.01
N GLU A 123 -8.99 -7.16 -7.41
CA GLU A 123 -10.05 -8.15 -7.49
C GLU A 123 -10.91 -7.90 -8.74
N PRO A 124 -11.50 -8.95 -9.35
CA PRO A 124 -12.36 -8.79 -10.51
C PRO A 124 -13.57 -7.89 -10.18
N GLU A 125 -13.86 -6.97 -11.08
CA GLU A 125 -15.01 -6.07 -10.99
C GLU A 125 -15.75 -6.04 -12.34
N THR A 126 -17.05 -5.84 -12.31
CA THR A 126 -17.88 -5.68 -13.52
C THR A 126 -18.64 -4.38 -13.43
N SER A 127 -18.47 -3.53 -14.46
CA SER A 127 -19.23 -2.30 -14.64
C SER A 127 -20.25 -2.47 -15.76
N GLY A 128 -21.47 -2.01 -15.51
CA GLY A 128 -22.51 -2.00 -16.57
C GLY A 128 -22.17 -1.11 -17.78
N ALA A 129 -21.29 -0.13 -17.60
CA ALA A 129 -20.87 0.80 -18.65
C ALA A 129 -19.53 0.43 -19.29
N LEU A 130 -18.58 -0.13 -18.51
CA LEU A 130 -17.21 -0.38 -18.92
C LEU A 130 -16.89 -1.88 -19.12
N GLY A 131 -17.80 -2.78 -18.77
CA GLY A 131 -17.62 -4.21 -18.91
C GLY A 131 -16.78 -4.81 -17.76
N PHE A 132 -15.94 -5.78 -18.09
CA PHE A 132 -15.10 -6.48 -17.14
C PHE A 132 -13.80 -5.73 -16.90
N GLY A 133 -13.37 -5.64 -15.62
CA GLY A 133 -12.17 -4.98 -15.19
C GLY A 133 -11.75 -5.47 -13.82
N PHE A 134 -10.93 -4.66 -13.13
CA PHE A 134 -10.44 -4.96 -11.80
C PHE A 134 -10.59 -3.77 -10.88
N ARG A 135 -11.14 -3.99 -9.69
CA ARG A 135 -11.06 -3.08 -8.57
C ARG A 135 -9.67 -3.18 -7.97
N CYS A 136 -8.92 -2.08 -7.99
CA CYS A 136 -7.54 -2.04 -7.52
C CYS A 136 -7.43 -1.13 -6.29
N GLY A 137 -6.67 -1.58 -5.29
CA GLY A 137 -6.35 -0.81 -4.09
C GLY A 137 -4.87 -0.45 -4.05
N PHE A 138 -4.56 0.81 -3.76
CA PHE A 138 -3.23 1.40 -3.81
C PHE A 138 -2.88 2.12 -2.50
N LEU A 139 -1.58 2.31 -2.22
CA LEU A 139 -1.12 3.04 -1.03
C LEU A 139 -1.43 4.55 -1.08
N GLY A 140 -1.70 5.09 -2.26
CA GLY A 140 -2.01 6.50 -2.49
C GLY A 140 -2.10 6.81 -3.97
N LEU A 141 -2.40 8.06 -4.33
CA LEU A 141 -2.56 8.52 -5.71
C LEU A 141 -1.32 8.29 -6.57
N LEU A 142 -0.16 8.71 -6.09
CA LEU A 142 1.09 8.54 -6.83
C LEU A 142 1.38 7.06 -7.12
N HIS A 143 1.10 6.18 -6.17
CA HIS A 143 1.23 4.75 -6.37
C HIS A 143 0.28 4.24 -7.46
N MET A 144 -0.99 4.68 -7.44
CA MET A 144 -1.98 4.38 -8.47
C MET A 144 -1.52 4.83 -9.86
N GLU A 145 -1.02 6.06 -9.99
CA GLU A 145 -0.52 6.61 -11.24
C GLU A 145 0.68 5.82 -11.79
N ILE A 146 1.64 5.49 -10.92
CA ILE A 146 2.82 4.69 -11.30
C ILE A 146 2.40 3.30 -11.80
N ILE A 147 1.51 2.61 -11.08
CA ILE A 147 1.05 1.27 -11.50
C ILE A 147 0.31 1.36 -12.83
N ARG A 148 -0.60 2.33 -13.00
CA ARG A 148 -1.32 2.54 -14.27
C ARG A 148 -0.36 2.82 -15.42
N GLU A 149 0.57 3.77 -15.25
CA GLU A 149 1.54 4.13 -16.28
C GLU A 149 2.45 2.95 -16.66
N ARG A 150 2.83 2.12 -15.70
CA ARG A 150 3.60 0.91 -15.95
C ARG A 150 2.79 -0.14 -16.72
N LEU A 151 1.50 -0.34 -16.38
CA LEU A 151 0.61 -1.23 -17.13
C LEU A 151 0.48 -0.79 -18.59
N GLU A 152 0.31 0.52 -18.82
CA GLU A 152 0.21 1.08 -20.17
C GLU A 152 1.52 0.96 -20.95
N ARG A 153 2.68 1.24 -20.33
CA ARG A 153 3.97 1.29 -21.03
C ARG A 153 4.70 -0.05 -21.13
N GLU A 154 4.65 -0.87 -20.07
CA GLU A 154 5.41 -2.14 -20.04
C GLU A 154 4.62 -3.29 -20.67
N PHE A 155 3.28 -3.21 -20.68
CA PHE A 155 2.40 -4.26 -21.16
C PHE A 155 1.55 -3.84 -22.36
N ASP A 156 1.74 -2.61 -22.87
CA ASP A 156 1.04 -2.06 -24.05
C ASP A 156 -0.49 -2.10 -23.94
N LEU A 157 -0.99 -1.87 -22.71
CA LEU A 157 -2.42 -1.85 -22.42
C LEU A 157 -2.99 -0.43 -22.58
N SER A 158 -4.20 -0.32 -23.10
CA SER A 158 -4.98 0.92 -23.05
C SER A 158 -6.05 0.80 -21.97
N LEU A 159 -5.95 1.65 -20.93
CA LEU A 159 -6.74 1.52 -19.72
C LEU A 159 -7.65 2.73 -19.46
N ILE A 160 -8.86 2.44 -18.98
CA ILE A 160 -9.76 3.42 -18.37
C ILE A 160 -9.67 3.24 -16.86
N ALA A 161 -9.25 4.29 -16.14
CA ALA A 161 -9.30 4.34 -14.70
C ALA A 161 -10.54 5.10 -14.25
N THR A 162 -11.30 4.56 -13.30
CA THR A 162 -12.39 5.30 -12.67
C THR A 162 -11.85 6.36 -11.72
N ALA A 163 -12.69 7.31 -11.32
CA ALA A 163 -12.33 8.26 -10.27
C ALA A 163 -11.90 7.50 -9.01
N PRO A 164 -10.78 7.92 -8.36
CA PRO A 164 -10.32 7.27 -7.15
C PRO A 164 -11.33 7.47 -6.01
N SER A 165 -11.45 6.46 -5.16
CA SER A 165 -12.29 6.47 -3.95
C SER A 165 -11.49 6.03 -2.75
N VAL A 166 -12.07 6.23 -1.56
CA VAL A 166 -11.52 5.78 -0.27
C VAL A 166 -12.45 4.76 0.36
N GLU A 167 -11.94 3.94 1.28
CA GLU A 167 -12.76 3.00 2.05
C GLU A 167 -13.54 3.76 3.12
N TYR A 168 -14.86 3.57 3.17
CA TYR A 168 -15.75 4.04 4.24
C TYR A 168 -16.10 2.91 5.20
N GLU A 169 -16.26 3.23 6.46
CA GLU A 169 -16.88 2.33 7.42
C GLU A 169 -18.35 2.72 7.61
N VAL A 170 -19.25 1.77 7.32
CA VAL A 170 -20.71 1.98 7.38
C VAL A 170 -21.30 1.08 8.45
N THR A 171 -21.93 1.69 9.46
CA THR A 171 -22.70 0.97 10.48
C THR A 171 -24.16 0.93 10.03
N THR A 172 -24.73 -0.26 9.93
CA THR A 172 -26.13 -0.44 9.56
C THR A 172 -27.05 -0.33 10.78
N THR A 173 -28.34 -0.06 10.54
CA THR A 173 -29.39 -0.04 11.59
C THR A 173 -29.55 -1.39 12.30
N ALA A 174 -29.02 -2.47 11.75
CA ALA A 174 -28.93 -3.78 12.39
C ALA A 174 -27.69 -3.96 13.26
N GLY A 175 -26.84 -2.93 13.38
CA GLY A 175 -25.60 -2.95 14.18
C GLY A 175 -24.45 -3.73 13.53
N VAL A 176 -24.47 -3.86 12.21
CA VAL A 176 -23.38 -4.51 11.44
C VAL A 176 -22.47 -3.43 10.86
N ASP A 177 -21.17 -3.54 11.14
CA ASP A 177 -20.14 -2.69 10.53
C ASP A 177 -19.66 -3.30 9.21
N LEU A 178 -19.76 -2.51 8.15
CA LEU A 178 -19.32 -2.86 6.78
C LEU A 178 -18.18 -1.93 6.36
N ARG A 179 -17.25 -2.45 5.58
CA ARG A 179 -16.25 -1.65 4.88
C ARG A 179 -16.63 -1.56 3.43
N VAL A 180 -16.73 -0.35 2.92
CA VAL A 180 -17.21 -0.03 1.58
C VAL A 180 -16.15 0.81 0.87
N ASP A 181 -15.46 0.24 -0.08
CA ASP A 181 -14.49 0.92 -0.93
C ASP A 181 -15.06 1.21 -2.33
N ASN A 182 -16.13 0.49 -2.71
CA ASN A 182 -16.84 0.67 -3.96
C ASN A 182 -18.21 1.33 -3.70
N PRO A 183 -18.52 2.48 -4.32
CA PRO A 183 -19.83 3.13 -4.19
C PRO A 183 -21.01 2.24 -4.55
N ALA A 184 -20.81 1.22 -5.42
CA ALA A 184 -21.87 0.28 -5.80
C ALA A 184 -22.31 -0.65 -4.66
N ASP A 185 -21.45 -0.86 -3.68
CA ASP A 185 -21.69 -1.74 -2.52
C ASP A 185 -22.28 -1.00 -1.32
N LEU A 186 -22.53 0.31 -1.48
CA LEU A 186 -23.16 1.10 -0.42
C LEU A 186 -24.58 0.57 -0.13
N PRO A 187 -24.89 0.23 1.13
CA PRO A 187 -26.23 -0.24 1.52
C PRO A 187 -27.32 0.79 1.22
N ASP A 188 -28.57 0.32 1.13
CA ASP A 188 -29.73 1.22 1.03
C ASP A 188 -29.66 2.28 2.15
N PRO A 189 -29.80 3.59 1.80
CA PRO A 189 -29.77 4.68 2.77
C PRO A 189 -30.68 4.48 3.99
N ALA A 190 -31.81 3.78 3.83
CA ALA A 190 -32.72 3.48 4.94
C ALA A 190 -32.16 2.46 5.94
N SER A 191 -31.14 1.69 5.55
CA SER A 191 -30.45 0.71 6.40
C SER A 191 -29.15 1.21 6.99
N VAL A 192 -28.76 2.45 6.70
CA VAL A 192 -27.53 3.06 7.21
C VAL A 192 -27.82 3.87 8.48
N GLU A 193 -27.09 3.61 9.55
CA GLU A 193 -27.13 4.37 10.80
C GLU A 193 -26.03 5.42 10.84
N GLU A 194 -24.79 5.05 10.49
CA GLU A 194 -23.62 5.92 10.52
C GLU A 194 -22.66 5.60 9.36
N ILE A 195 -22.05 6.65 8.82
CA ILE A 195 -20.94 6.52 7.84
C ILE A 195 -19.73 7.25 8.41
N ARG A 196 -18.62 6.54 8.51
CA ARG A 196 -17.33 7.06 8.94
C ARG A 196 -16.35 7.10 7.77
N GLU A 197 -15.67 8.23 7.63
CA GLU A 197 -14.65 8.42 6.60
C GLU A 197 -13.23 8.44 7.20
N PRO A 198 -12.20 7.98 6.45
CA PRO A 198 -10.83 8.04 6.92
C PRO A 198 -10.33 9.48 6.92
N MET A 199 -9.70 9.88 8.04
CA MET A 199 -9.12 11.20 8.22
C MET A 199 -7.60 11.11 8.14
N LEU A 200 -7.00 12.02 7.39
CA LEU A 200 -5.56 12.20 7.27
C LEU A 200 -5.08 13.24 8.28
N ALA A 201 -4.09 12.91 9.11
CA ALA A 201 -3.34 13.88 9.89
C ALA A 201 -2.14 14.34 9.06
N CYS A 202 -2.10 15.62 8.72
CA CYS A 202 -1.03 16.19 7.90
C CYS A 202 -0.40 17.42 8.57
N SER A 203 0.88 17.63 8.26
CA SER A 203 1.68 18.78 8.61
C SER A 203 2.08 19.49 7.31
N ILE A 204 1.79 20.77 7.22
CA ILE A 204 2.05 21.62 6.04
C ILE A 204 3.02 22.71 6.45
N ILE A 205 4.28 22.58 6.05
CA ILE A 205 5.29 23.59 6.28
C ILE A 205 5.28 24.60 5.14
N THR A 206 5.01 25.86 5.47
CA THR A 206 4.81 26.93 4.48
C THR A 206 5.48 28.24 4.90
N PRO A 207 5.84 29.12 3.95
CA PRO A 207 6.14 30.51 4.25
C PRO A 207 4.95 31.21 4.91
N SER A 208 5.21 32.14 5.83
CA SER A 208 4.17 32.86 6.58
C SER A 208 3.15 33.58 5.68
N ASP A 209 3.57 34.04 4.50
CA ASP A 209 2.73 34.76 3.56
C ASP A 209 1.60 33.91 2.96
N TYR A 210 1.77 32.58 2.92
CA TYR A 210 0.79 31.64 2.35
C TYR A 210 -0.15 31.01 3.39
N VAL A 211 0.03 31.32 4.66
CA VAL A 211 -0.78 30.72 5.76
C VAL A 211 -2.28 30.94 5.53
N GLY A 212 -2.69 32.17 5.21
CA GLY A 212 -4.10 32.49 4.96
C GLY A 212 -4.70 31.69 3.81
N THR A 213 -4.01 31.65 2.67
CA THR A 213 -4.47 30.92 1.48
C THR A 213 -4.58 29.42 1.73
N LEU A 214 -3.61 28.84 2.45
CA LEU A 214 -3.65 27.41 2.80
C LEU A 214 -4.75 27.10 3.82
N MET A 215 -5.00 28.00 4.77
CA MET A 215 -6.11 27.86 5.69
C MET A 215 -7.46 27.87 4.97
N GLU A 216 -7.67 28.79 4.04
CA GLU A 216 -8.87 28.83 3.20
C GLU A 216 -9.03 27.56 2.36
N LEU A 217 -7.94 27.09 1.72
CA LEU A 217 -7.94 25.85 0.95
C LEU A 217 -8.33 24.66 1.81
N CYS A 218 -7.68 24.47 2.94
CA CYS A 218 -7.95 23.34 3.83
C CYS A 218 -9.37 23.38 4.42
N GLN A 219 -9.86 24.58 4.78
CA GLN A 219 -11.25 24.75 5.26
C GLN A 219 -12.27 24.44 4.15
N GLY A 220 -12.00 24.88 2.92
CA GLY A 220 -12.83 24.54 1.75
C GLY A 220 -12.89 23.04 1.48
N ARG A 221 -11.88 22.29 1.90
CA ARG A 221 -11.78 20.82 1.83
C ARG A 221 -12.17 20.12 3.15
N ARG A 222 -13.06 20.71 3.94
CA ARG A 222 -13.57 20.15 5.23
C ARG A 222 -12.44 19.87 6.25
N GLY A 223 -11.31 20.56 6.13
CA GLY A 223 -10.15 20.37 7.01
C GLY A 223 -10.31 21.08 8.34
N GLU A 224 -9.83 20.46 9.39
CA GLU A 224 -9.79 20.99 10.76
C GLU A 224 -8.35 21.34 11.13
N LEU A 225 -8.08 22.62 11.42
CA LEU A 225 -6.79 23.05 11.97
C LEU A 225 -6.67 22.56 13.41
N THR A 226 -5.70 21.69 13.69
CA THR A 226 -5.47 21.16 15.03
C THR A 226 -4.40 21.93 15.79
N ARG A 227 -3.37 22.41 15.08
CA ARG A 227 -2.26 23.17 15.65
C ARG A 227 -1.60 24.03 14.58
N MET A 228 -1.07 25.17 15.00
CA MET A 228 -0.19 26.01 14.19
C MET A 228 1.06 26.35 15.00
N GLU A 229 2.23 26.20 14.40
CA GLU A 229 3.51 26.39 15.05
C GLU A 229 4.46 27.19 14.16
N TYR A 230 5.04 28.26 14.70
CA TYR A 230 6.04 29.04 13.99
C TYR A 230 7.42 28.39 14.19
N LEU A 231 7.96 27.81 13.13
CA LEU A 231 9.31 27.23 13.13
C LEU A 231 10.38 28.31 13.06
N SER A 232 10.06 29.43 12.39
CA SER A 232 10.86 30.65 12.31
C SER A 232 9.91 31.83 12.01
N PRO A 233 10.38 33.08 12.05
CA PRO A 233 9.56 34.24 11.64
C PRO A 233 8.98 34.12 10.22
N GLU A 234 9.62 33.36 9.35
CA GLU A 234 9.28 33.24 7.94
C GLU A 234 8.59 31.92 7.59
N ARG A 235 8.54 30.95 8.52
CA ARG A 235 8.01 29.60 8.27
C ARG A 235 7.07 29.14 9.36
N VAL A 236 5.93 28.58 8.93
CA VAL A 236 4.89 28.06 9.80
C VAL A 236 4.62 26.60 9.46
N ASP A 237 4.39 25.78 10.46
CA ASP A 237 3.88 24.42 10.36
C ASP A 237 2.41 24.41 10.77
N LEU A 238 1.56 24.04 9.82
CA LEU A 238 0.11 23.92 10.00
C LEU A 238 -0.25 22.44 10.12
N HIS A 239 -0.79 22.04 11.25
CA HIS A 239 -1.29 20.69 11.47
C HIS A 239 -2.80 20.63 11.22
N TYR A 240 -3.18 19.84 10.23
CA TYR A 240 -4.57 19.64 9.83
C TYR A 240 -5.01 18.18 9.96
N ARG A 241 -6.31 18.02 10.22
CA ARG A 241 -7.04 16.79 9.94
C ARG A 241 -7.89 17.05 8.72
N LEU A 242 -7.66 16.28 7.65
CA LEU A 242 -8.36 16.37 6.37
C LEU A 242 -9.04 15.04 6.05
N PRO A 243 -10.28 15.03 5.54
CA PRO A 243 -10.83 13.82 4.97
C PRO A 243 -9.94 13.30 3.84
N LEU A 244 -9.63 12.00 3.86
CA LEU A 244 -8.76 11.42 2.83
C LEU A 244 -9.36 11.59 1.44
N ALA A 245 -10.68 11.49 1.31
CA ALA A 245 -11.40 11.71 0.05
C ALA A 245 -11.13 13.08 -0.57
N GLU A 246 -11.01 14.13 0.23
CA GLU A 246 -10.75 15.49 -0.25
C GLU A 246 -9.29 15.72 -0.71
N VAL A 247 -8.39 14.80 -0.36
CA VAL A 247 -6.98 14.84 -0.78
C VAL A 247 -6.77 13.99 -2.05
N VAL A 248 -7.65 12.98 -2.24
CA VAL A 248 -7.56 12.00 -3.32
C VAL A 248 -8.28 12.48 -4.59
N ILE A 249 -9.28 13.36 -4.47
CA ILE A 249 -10.04 13.91 -5.58
C ILE A 249 -9.59 15.34 -5.82
N ASP A 250 -9.14 15.64 -7.06
CA ASP A 250 -8.79 16.99 -7.51
C ASP A 250 -10.01 17.89 -7.66
#